data_1c3d4b80d48a079a44d6d8c3297446dc
#
_entry.id   1c3d4b80d48a079a44d6d8c3297446dc
#
_cell.length_a   1.000
_cell.length_b   1.000
_cell.length_c   1.000
_cell.angle_alpha   90.00
_cell.angle_beta   90.00
_cell.angle_gamma   90.00
#
_symmetry.space_group_name_H-M   'P 1'
#
loop_
_entity.id
_entity.type
_entity.pdbx_description
1 polymer ?
#
loop_
_entity_poly.entity_id
_entity_poly.type
_entity_poly.pdbx_seq_one_letter_code
_entity_poly.pdbx_strand_id
1 'polypeptide(L)'
;MTLFRAYPYAKALFEVVRDKDPQQVEAIADEIDRVAAALEAVPDFQRVLETPVLSVETKTKILDEVLDVLTVGELTRRFVHVVQHNYRMQHMQDIARTYHELVDRSLGRIRAKVETATALDEIEQGRLVEAISTIEGATVVADFDAKPELIAGFRMQVGSRVFDGSLSGELDRLSRQIEIEQG
;
A
#
# COMPACT_ATOMS: atom_id res chain seq x y z
N MET A 1 -6.16 -4.30 14.35
CA MET A 1 -7.62 -4.03 14.47
C MET A 1 -8.16 -3.10 13.38
N THR A 2 -7.34 -2.36 12.69
CA THR A 2 -7.69 -1.34 11.66
C THR A 2 -8.13 -1.96 10.34
N LEU A 3 -7.52 -3.07 9.90
CA LEU A 3 -7.85 -3.81 8.67
C LEU A 3 -9.32 -4.25 8.59
N PHE A 4 -9.97 -4.54 9.72
CA PHE A 4 -11.38 -4.96 9.75
C PHE A 4 -12.35 -3.86 9.31
N ARG A 5 -11.93 -2.57 9.39
CA ARG A 5 -12.75 -1.42 9.01
C ARG A 5 -12.51 -0.96 7.57
N ALA A 6 -11.33 -1.17 7.03
CA ALA A 6 -10.94 -0.80 5.68
C ALA A 6 -11.45 -1.80 4.62
N TYR A 7 -11.38 -3.09 4.92
CA TYR A 7 -11.69 -4.17 3.99
C TYR A 7 -13.07 -4.08 3.32
N PRO A 8 -14.19 -3.80 4.04
CA PRO A 8 -15.50 -3.72 3.39
C PRO A 8 -15.57 -2.60 2.34
N TYR A 9 -14.94 -1.45 2.59
CA TYR A 9 -14.91 -0.32 1.66
C TYR A 9 -14.07 -0.64 0.44
N ALA A 10 -12.84 -1.12 0.63
CA ALA A 10 -11.96 -1.50 -0.46
C ALA A 10 -12.58 -2.60 -1.34
N LYS A 11 -13.19 -3.61 -0.72
CA LYS A 11 -13.85 -4.70 -1.42
C LYS A 11 -15.05 -4.22 -2.23
N ALA A 12 -15.92 -3.40 -1.64
CA ALA A 12 -17.10 -2.87 -2.33
C ALA A 12 -16.70 -2.03 -3.56
N LEU A 13 -15.69 -1.17 -3.42
CA LEU A 13 -15.19 -0.40 -4.54
C LEU A 13 -14.59 -1.30 -5.62
N PHE A 14 -13.76 -2.27 -5.23
CA PHE A 14 -13.13 -3.21 -6.15
C PHE A 14 -14.18 -4.00 -6.96
N GLU A 15 -15.22 -4.51 -6.29
CA GLU A 15 -16.30 -5.25 -6.96
C GLU A 15 -17.04 -4.36 -7.96
N VAL A 16 -17.38 -3.11 -7.59
CA VAL A 16 -18.06 -2.16 -8.49
C VAL A 16 -17.20 -1.82 -9.70
N VAL A 17 -15.89 -1.60 -9.52
CA VAL A 17 -14.98 -1.30 -10.63
C VAL A 17 -14.83 -2.50 -11.54
N ARG A 18 -14.53 -3.67 -10.97
CA ARG A 18 -14.37 -4.91 -11.73
C ARG A 18 -15.60 -5.27 -12.57
N ASP A 19 -16.80 -5.09 -12.01
CA ASP A 19 -18.05 -5.46 -12.69
C ASP A 19 -18.44 -4.45 -13.77
N LYS A 20 -18.01 -3.18 -13.66
CA LYS A 20 -18.28 -2.13 -14.65
C LYS A 20 -17.21 -2.08 -15.74
N ASP A 21 -15.95 -2.00 -15.36
CA ASP A 21 -14.82 -1.88 -16.25
C ASP A 21 -13.55 -2.44 -15.59
N PRO A 22 -13.23 -3.72 -15.81
CA PRO A 22 -12.06 -4.37 -15.21
C PRO A 22 -10.72 -3.69 -15.56
N GLN A 23 -10.67 -2.93 -16.66
CA GLN A 23 -9.44 -2.24 -17.07
C GLN A 23 -9.13 -1.00 -16.21
N GLN A 24 -10.12 -0.50 -15.48
CA GLN A 24 -9.94 0.67 -14.63
C GLN A 24 -9.48 0.33 -13.20
N VAL A 25 -9.33 -0.94 -12.83
CA VAL A 25 -9.00 -1.31 -11.44
C VAL A 25 -7.67 -0.70 -10.97
N GLU A 26 -6.66 -0.63 -11.84
CA GLU A 26 -5.36 -0.01 -11.54
C GLU A 26 -5.45 1.53 -11.51
N ALA A 27 -6.14 2.13 -12.48
CA ALA A 27 -6.33 3.58 -12.52
C ALA A 27 -7.07 4.10 -11.29
N ILE A 28 -8.07 3.37 -10.81
CA ILE A 28 -8.78 3.70 -9.56
C ILE A 28 -7.87 3.53 -8.34
N ALA A 29 -6.96 2.56 -8.33
CA ALA A 29 -5.96 2.42 -7.27
C ALA A 29 -5.09 3.67 -7.16
N ASP A 30 -4.57 4.16 -8.28
CA ASP A 30 -3.77 5.39 -8.35
C ASP A 30 -4.55 6.64 -7.89
N GLU A 31 -5.85 6.71 -8.21
CA GLU A 31 -6.70 7.80 -7.75
C GLU A 31 -6.89 7.77 -6.23
N ILE A 32 -7.11 6.60 -5.66
CA ILE A 32 -7.25 6.43 -4.21
C ILE A 32 -5.95 6.78 -3.49
N ASP A 33 -4.80 6.40 -4.05
CA ASP A 33 -3.49 6.73 -3.51
C ASP A 33 -3.26 8.24 -3.47
N ARG A 34 -3.65 8.96 -4.52
CA ARG A 34 -3.57 10.44 -4.52
C ARG A 34 -4.42 11.06 -3.40
N VAL A 35 -5.62 10.54 -3.17
CA VAL A 35 -6.48 11.00 -2.07
C VAL A 35 -5.86 10.67 -0.71
N ALA A 36 -5.36 9.46 -0.54
CA ALA A 36 -4.71 9.02 0.70
C ALA A 36 -3.45 9.85 1.01
N ALA A 37 -2.61 10.11 -0.01
CA ALA A 37 -1.42 10.94 0.11
C ALA A 37 -1.75 12.40 0.47
N ALA A 38 -2.82 12.97 -0.10
CA ALA A 38 -3.26 14.32 0.23
C ALA A 38 -3.71 14.45 1.70
N LEU A 39 -4.38 13.44 2.23
CA LEU A 39 -4.78 13.40 3.65
C LEU A 39 -3.57 13.28 4.58
N GLU A 40 -2.55 12.54 4.20
CA GLU A 40 -1.31 12.40 4.97
C GLU A 40 -0.47 13.68 4.94
N ALA A 41 -0.36 14.30 3.76
CA ALA A 41 0.42 15.52 3.58
C ALA A 41 -0.16 16.73 4.33
N VAL A 42 -1.49 16.76 4.55
CA VAL A 42 -2.18 17.86 5.20
C VAL A 42 -3.05 17.35 6.36
N PRO A 43 -2.46 17.10 7.56
CA PRO A 43 -3.22 16.58 8.71
C PRO A 43 -4.39 17.46 9.13
N ASP A 44 -4.31 18.78 8.91
CA ASP A 44 -5.40 19.71 9.19
C ASP A 44 -6.61 19.47 8.27
N PHE A 45 -6.41 19.02 7.04
CA PHE A 45 -7.48 18.66 6.13
C PHE A 45 -8.30 17.47 6.68
N GLN A 46 -7.63 16.43 7.13
CA GLN A 46 -8.29 15.29 7.77
C GLN A 46 -9.08 15.75 9.00
N ARG A 47 -8.49 16.60 9.84
CA ARG A 47 -9.13 17.13 11.06
C ARG A 47 -10.37 17.95 10.75
N VAL A 48 -10.34 18.76 9.68
CA VAL A 48 -11.50 19.52 9.18
C VAL A 48 -12.65 18.60 8.78
N LEU A 49 -12.36 17.52 8.06
CA LEU A 49 -13.37 16.55 7.63
C LEU A 49 -14.00 15.77 8.79
N GLU A 50 -13.26 15.57 9.89
CA GLU A 50 -13.71 14.81 11.05
C GLU A 50 -14.39 15.66 12.13
N THR A 51 -14.16 16.99 12.15
CA THR A 51 -14.72 17.86 13.20
C THR A 51 -16.25 17.90 13.15
N PRO A 52 -16.93 17.76 14.29
CA PRO A 52 -18.41 17.90 14.32
C PRO A 52 -18.91 19.34 14.18
N VAL A 53 -18.01 20.34 14.24
CA VAL A 53 -18.37 21.76 14.20
C VAL A 53 -18.83 22.22 12.81
N LEU A 54 -18.31 21.60 11.76
CA LEU A 54 -18.65 21.95 10.38
C LEU A 54 -19.87 21.16 9.88
N SER A 55 -20.72 21.85 9.11
CA SER A 55 -21.86 21.20 8.47
C SER A 55 -21.40 20.19 7.40
N VAL A 56 -22.24 19.20 7.12
CA VAL A 56 -21.97 18.19 6.08
C VAL A 56 -21.73 18.88 4.73
N GLU A 57 -22.53 19.90 4.40
CA GLU A 57 -22.43 20.63 3.13
C GLU A 57 -21.08 21.34 3.00
N THR A 58 -20.58 21.93 4.10
CA THR A 58 -19.27 22.61 4.11
C THR A 58 -18.14 21.61 3.89
N LYS A 59 -18.19 20.46 4.57
CA LYS A 59 -17.20 19.38 4.41
C LYS A 59 -17.20 18.83 2.99
N THR A 60 -18.39 18.63 2.41
CA THR A 60 -18.54 18.15 1.03
C THR A 60 -17.91 19.12 0.04
N LYS A 61 -18.14 20.42 0.18
CA LYS A 61 -17.53 21.45 -0.69
C LYS A 61 -16.01 21.44 -0.60
N ILE A 62 -15.46 21.43 0.62
CA ILE A 62 -14.00 21.38 0.83
C ILE A 62 -13.42 20.12 0.21
N LEU A 63 -14.08 18.98 0.38
CA LEU A 63 -13.65 17.72 -0.20
C LEU A 63 -13.68 17.76 -1.72
N ASP A 64 -14.76 18.30 -2.32
CA ASP A 64 -14.87 18.42 -3.77
C ASP A 64 -13.77 19.30 -4.37
N GLU A 65 -13.45 20.43 -3.76
CA GLU A 65 -12.33 21.29 -4.21
C GLU A 65 -11.01 20.54 -4.22
N VAL A 66 -10.74 19.71 -3.20
CA VAL A 66 -9.52 18.88 -3.16
C VAL A 66 -9.55 17.78 -4.23
N LEU A 67 -10.70 17.10 -4.40
CA LEU A 67 -10.85 16.06 -5.41
C LEU A 67 -10.72 16.60 -6.84
N ASP A 68 -11.13 17.85 -7.09
CA ASP A 68 -10.92 18.54 -8.37
C ASP A 68 -9.43 18.77 -8.65
N VAL A 69 -8.68 19.25 -7.65
CA VAL A 69 -7.22 19.43 -7.75
C VAL A 69 -6.51 18.09 -8.01
N LEU A 70 -6.95 17.02 -7.34
CA LEU A 70 -6.39 15.67 -7.51
C LEU A 70 -6.79 15.01 -8.84
N THR A 71 -7.71 15.59 -9.58
CA THR A 71 -8.17 15.08 -10.89
C THR A 71 -8.62 13.63 -10.81
N VAL A 72 -9.52 13.32 -9.85
CA VAL A 72 -10.09 11.98 -9.69
C VAL A 72 -11.37 11.81 -10.50
N GLY A 73 -11.62 10.59 -10.96
CA GLY A 73 -12.83 10.25 -11.71
C GLY A 73 -14.09 10.23 -10.85
N GLU A 74 -15.24 10.22 -11.51
CA GLU A 74 -16.56 10.30 -10.85
C GLU A 74 -16.81 9.14 -9.88
N LEU A 75 -16.32 7.94 -10.19
CA LEU A 75 -16.50 6.77 -9.33
C LEU A 75 -15.72 6.90 -8.03
N THR A 76 -14.45 7.31 -8.12
CA THR A 76 -13.60 7.59 -6.97
C THR A 76 -14.17 8.72 -6.13
N ARG A 77 -14.66 9.80 -6.76
CA ARG A 77 -15.33 10.91 -6.08
C ARG A 77 -16.50 10.40 -5.22
N ARG A 78 -17.41 9.65 -5.80
CA ARG A 78 -18.56 9.06 -5.08
C ARG A 78 -18.12 8.16 -3.94
N PHE A 79 -17.10 7.36 -4.18
CA PHE A 79 -16.54 6.49 -3.14
C PHE A 79 -15.99 7.29 -1.97
N VAL A 80 -15.19 8.33 -2.23
CA VAL A 80 -14.60 9.18 -1.18
C VAL A 80 -15.70 9.88 -0.37
N HIS A 81 -16.78 10.34 -1.01
CA HIS A 81 -17.94 10.88 -0.29
C HIS A 81 -18.61 9.84 0.63
N VAL A 82 -18.73 8.58 0.19
CA VAL A 82 -19.24 7.51 1.05
C VAL A 82 -18.34 7.29 2.25
N VAL A 83 -17.02 7.29 2.06
CA VAL A 83 -16.04 7.16 3.16
C VAL A 83 -16.14 8.33 4.13
N GLN A 84 -16.25 9.58 3.61
CA GLN A 84 -16.40 10.78 4.41
C GLN A 84 -17.72 10.80 5.18
N HIS A 85 -18.83 10.47 4.55
CA HIS A 85 -20.16 10.42 5.18
C HIS A 85 -20.19 9.42 6.36
N ASN A 86 -19.45 8.35 6.28
CA ASN A 86 -19.34 7.35 7.34
C ASN A 86 -18.24 7.66 8.38
N TYR A 87 -17.63 8.84 8.33
CA TYR A 87 -16.55 9.26 9.25
C TYR A 87 -15.37 8.26 9.25
N ARG A 88 -14.93 7.83 8.04
CA ARG A 88 -13.88 6.83 7.86
C ARG A 88 -12.65 7.37 7.11
N MET A 89 -12.54 8.68 6.93
CA MET A 89 -11.41 9.29 6.21
C MET A 89 -10.07 8.96 6.86
N GLN A 90 -10.00 8.79 8.18
CA GLN A 90 -8.83 8.33 8.91
C GLN A 90 -8.32 6.93 8.52
N HIS A 91 -9.13 6.14 7.81
CA HIS A 91 -8.75 4.81 7.33
C HIS A 91 -8.43 4.78 5.85
N MET A 92 -8.30 5.95 5.20
CA MET A 92 -8.12 6.03 3.74
C MET A 92 -6.84 5.33 3.29
N GLN A 93 -5.74 5.43 4.05
CA GLN A 93 -4.48 4.71 3.81
C GLN A 93 -4.66 3.19 3.86
N ASP A 94 -5.38 2.69 4.87
CA ASP A 94 -5.66 1.26 4.99
C ASP A 94 -6.60 0.77 3.88
N ILE A 95 -7.55 1.62 3.45
CA ILE A 95 -8.45 1.33 2.32
C ILE A 95 -7.66 1.25 1.03
N ALA A 96 -6.76 2.20 0.76
CA ALA A 96 -5.89 2.21 -0.41
C ALA A 96 -5.03 0.94 -0.46
N ARG A 97 -4.31 0.62 0.61
CA ARG A 97 -3.51 -0.60 0.70
C ARG A 97 -4.32 -1.86 0.45
N THR A 98 -5.50 -1.98 1.08
CA THR A 98 -6.37 -3.15 0.92
C THR A 98 -6.92 -3.26 -0.51
N TYR A 99 -7.21 -2.12 -1.15
CA TYR A 99 -7.64 -2.10 -2.54
C TYR A 99 -6.54 -2.62 -3.47
N HIS A 100 -5.29 -2.17 -3.29
CA HIS A 100 -4.14 -2.71 -4.02
C HIS A 100 -3.98 -4.22 -3.84
N GLU A 101 -4.12 -4.74 -2.63
CA GLU A 101 -4.07 -6.19 -2.37
C GLU A 101 -5.15 -6.96 -3.15
N LEU A 102 -6.35 -6.38 -3.30
CA LEU A 102 -7.43 -6.99 -4.07
C LEU A 102 -7.15 -6.94 -5.58
N VAL A 103 -6.62 -5.83 -6.09
CA VAL A 103 -6.20 -5.66 -7.48
C VAL A 103 -5.09 -6.66 -7.82
N ASP A 104 -4.01 -6.70 -7.04
CA ASP A 104 -2.89 -7.61 -7.25
C ASP A 104 -3.35 -9.07 -7.29
N ARG A 105 -4.20 -9.46 -6.33
CA ARG A 105 -4.77 -10.82 -6.30
C ARG A 105 -5.62 -11.12 -7.53
N SER A 106 -6.39 -10.17 -8.03
CA SER A 106 -7.24 -10.35 -9.21
C SER A 106 -6.45 -10.50 -10.49
N LEU A 107 -5.27 -9.89 -10.54
CA LEU A 107 -4.33 -9.94 -11.66
C LEU A 107 -3.31 -11.08 -11.54
N GLY A 108 -3.44 -11.92 -10.51
CA GLY A 108 -2.48 -13.00 -10.25
C GLY A 108 -1.06 -12.48 -9.92
N ARG A 109 -0.97 -11.26 -9.39
CA ARG A 109 0.29 -10.64 -9.00
C ARG A 109 0.59 -10.88 -7.53
N ILE A 110 1.87 -10.97 -7.20
CA ILE A 110 2.36 -11.03 -5.82
C ILE A 110 3.18 -9.78 -5.56
N ARG A 111 2.84 -9.05 -4.50
CA ARG A 111 3.63 -7.89 -4.08
C ARG A 111 4.78 -8.34 -3.19
N ALA A 112 5.99 -7.89 -3.54
CA ALA A 112 7.20 -8.09 -2.76
C ALA A 112 7.74 -6.73 -2.26
N LYS A 113 8.07 -6.65 -0.99
CA LYS A 113 8.87 -5.53 -0.46
C LYS A 113 10.32 -5.99 -0.38
N VAL A 114 11.21 -5.27 -1.04
CA VAL A 114 12.64 -5.59 -1.09
C VAL A 114 13.42 -4.44 -0.45
N GLU A 115 14.09 -4.74 0.64
CA GLU A 115 15.00 -3.84 1.33
C GLU A 115 16.43 -4.25 0.99
N THR A 116 17.24 -3.31 0.53
CA THR A 116 18.64 -3.55 0.12
C THR A 116 19.58 -2.59 0.86
N ALA A 117 20.82 -3.00 1.07
CA ALA A 117 21.82 -2.16 1.75
C ALA A 117 22.15 -0.88 0.96
N THR A 118 22.09 -0.96 -0.38
CA THR A 118 22.34 0.15 -1.31
C THR A 118 21.19 0.24 -2.30
N ALA A 119 20.95 1.44 -2.83
CA ALA A 119 19.98 1.60 -3.91
C ALA A 119 20.39 0.78 -5.14
N LEU A 120 19.45 0.00 -5.68
CA LEU A 120 19.64 -0.78 -6.90
C LEU A 120 19.30 0.07 -8.12
N ASP A 121 20.04 -0.11 -9.21
CA ASP A 121 19.66 0.44 -10.50
C ASP A 121 18.49 -0.34 -11.13
N GLU A 122 17.89 0.20 -12.22
CA GLU A 122 16.73 -0.41 -12.88
C GLU A 122 17.03 -1.82 -13.43
N ILE A 123 18.28 -2.08 -13.85
CA ILE A 123 18.70 -3.37 -14.41
C ILE A 123 18.77 -4.40 -13.27
N GLU A 124 19.35 -4.03 -12.15
CA GLU A 124 19.47 -4.87 -10.95
C GLU A 124 18.09 -5.18 -10.38
N GLN A 125 17.20 -4.18 -10.27
CA GLN A 125 15.81 -4.36 -9.87
C GLN A 125 15.07 -5.33 -10.79
N GLY A 126 15.20 -5.17 -12.11
CA GLY A 126 14.57 -6.05 -13.09
C GLY A 126 15.02 -7.50 -12.94
N ARG A 127 16.32 -7.75 -12.79
CA ARG A 127 16.87 -9.11 -12.57
C ARG A 127 16.35 -9.76 -11.30
N LEU A 128 16.22 -8.96 -10.23
CA LEU A 128 15.74 -9.47 -8.95
C LEU A 128 14.23 -9.81 -9.04
N VAL A 129 13.42 -8.96 -9.68
CA VAL A 129 12.00 -9.24 -9.93
C VAL A 129 11.82 -10.51 -10.76
N GLU A 130 12.61 -10.70 -11.82
CA GLU A 130 12.56 -11.90 -12.66
C GLU A 130 12.91 -13.18 -11.86
N ALA A 131 13.95 -13.10 -11.04
CA ALA A 131 14.34 -14.21 -10.18
C ALA A 131 13.23 -14.58 -9.18
N ILE A 132 12.65 -13.58 -8.51
CA ILE A 132 11.54 -13.79 -7.56
C ILE A 132 10.32 -14.37 -8.28
N SER A 133 9.97 -13.82 -9.45
CA SER A 133 8.83 -14.29 -10.26
C SER A 133 8.99 -15.76 -10.66
N THR A 134 10.21 -16.17 -10.99
CA THR A 134 10.53 -17.56 -11.30
C THR A 134 10.35 -18.47 -10.10
N ILE A 135 10.79 -18.05 -8.92
CA ILE A 135 10.67 -18.82 -7.66
C ILE A 135 9.21 -18.94 -7.23
N GLU A 136 8.44 -17.85 -7.32
CA GLU A 136 7.06 -17.80 -6.89
C GLU A 136 6.08 -18.37 -7.93
N GLY A 137 6.50 -18.51 -9.19
CA GLY A 137 5.63 -18.95 -10.28
C GLY A 137 4.50 -17.97 -10.62
N ALA A 138 4.68 -16.68 -10.31
CA ALA A 138 3.69 -15.63 -10.49
C ALA A 138 4.36 -14.29 -10.85
N THR A 139 3.61 -13.38 -11.46
CA THR A 139 4.11 -12.02 -11.71
C THR A 139 4.34 -11.29 -10.39
N VAL A 140 5.56 -10.82 -10.18
CA VAL A 140 5.93 -10.08 -8.96
C VAL A 140 5.99 -8.58 -9.25
N VAL A 141 5.33 -7.79 -8.40
CA VAL A 141 5.48 -6.33 -8.32
C VAL A 141 6.30 -6.05 -7.07
N ALA A 142 7.50 -5.49 -7.24
CA ALA A 142 8.41 -5.26 -6.13
C ALA A 142 8.55 -3.77 -5.83
N ASP A 143 8.43 -3.43 -4.55
CA ASP A 143 8.76 -2.11 -4.02
C ASP A 143 10.18 -2.19 -3.42
N PHE A 144 11.09 -1.31 -3.86
CA PHE A 144 12.48 -1.29 -3.43
C PHE A 144 12.74 -0.15 -2.46
N ASP A 145 13.39 -0.45 -1.33
CA ASP A 145 13.77 0.52 -0.31
C ASP A 145 15.24 0.31 0.09
N ALA A 146 16.03 1.39 0.08
CA ALA A 146 17.42 1.32 0.50
C ALA A 146 17.51 1.49 2.02
N LYS A 147 18.04 0.46 2.69
CA LYS A 147 18.24 0.39 4.15
C LYS A 147 19.72 0.18 4.48
N PRO A 148 20.49 1.24 4.68
CA PRO A 148 21.91 1.13 5.01
C PRO A 148 22.20 0.29 6.26
N GLU A 149 21.21 0.12 7.15
CA GLU A 149 21.33 -0.69 8.36
C GLU A 149 21.54 -2.19 8.06
N LEU A 150 21.23 -2.65 6.86
CA LEU A 150 21.47 -4.04 6.45
C LEU A 150 22.96 -4.39 6.25
N ILE A 151 23.85 -3.37 6.22
CA ILE A 151 25.29 -3.46 6.00
C ILE A 151 25.61 -4.03 4.61
N ALA A 152 25.06 -5.18 4.25
CA ALA A 152 25.14 -5.81 2.92
C ALA A 152 23.99 -6.80 2.74
N GLY A 153 23.69 -7.18 1.48
CA GLY A 153 22.65 -8.13 1.12
C GLY A 153 21.28 -7.48 0.95
N PHE A 154 20.24 -8.30 1.07
CA PHE A 154 18.86 -7.86 0.91
C PHE A 154 17.94 -8.58 1.92
N ARG A 155 16.84 -7.94 2.25
CA ARG A 155 15.70 -8.56 2.93
C ARG A 155 14.49 -8.42 2.04
N MET A 156 13.76 -9.51 1.83
CA MET A 156 12.59 -9.53 0.98
C MET A 156 11.40 -10.09 1.76
N GLN A 157 10.26 -9.39 1.66
CA GLN A 157 9.00 -9.87 2.17
C GLN A 157 8.03 -10.10 1.01
N VAL A 158 7.53 -11.33 0.88
CA VAL A 158 6.54 -11.74 -0.12
C VAL A 158 5.31 -12.24 0.63
N GLY A 159 4.25 -11.43 0.67
CA GLY A 159 3.08 -11.72 1.50
C GLY A 159 3.45 -11.84 2.99
N SER A 160 3.22 -13.02 3.57
CA SER A 160 3.61 -13.33 4.97
C SER A 160 5.00 -13.95 5.12
N ARG A 161 5.68 -14.28 4.01
CA ARG A 161 7.02 -14.89 4.03
C ARG A 161 8.09 -13.81 4.01
N VAL A 162 9.10 -13.95 4.86
CA VAL A 162 10.28 -13.09 4.89
C VAL A 162 11.51 -13.91 4.55
N PHE A 163 12.26 -13.44 3.56
CA PHE A 163 13.55 -13.97 3.17
C PHE A 163 14.62 -12.96 3.57
N ASP A 164 15.47 -13.33 4.51
CA ASP A 164 16.55 -12.49 4.99
C ASP A 164 17.89 -13.06 4.52
N GLY A 165 18.46 -12.42 3.51
CA GLY A 165 19.79 -12.67 2.96
C GLY A 165 20.77 -11.54 3.30
N SER A 166 20.51 -10.78 4.36
CA SER A 166 21.41 -9.72 4.82
C SER A 166 22.56 -10.27 5.67
N LEU A 167 23.70 -9.59 5.65
CA LEU A 167 24.83 -9.93 6.49
C LEU A 167 24.49 -9.78 7.99
N SER A 168 23.68 -8.79 8.35
CA SER A 168 23.16 -8.61 9.70
C SER A 168 22.31 -9.81 10.16
N GLY A 169 21.44 -10.34 9.30
CA GLY A 169 20.64 -11.52 9.60
C GLY A 169 21.49 -12.81 9.78
N GLU A 170 22.57 -12.96 9.02
CA GLU A 170 23.52 -14.08 9.21
C GLU A 170 24.29 -13.96 10.54
N LEU A 171 24.76 -12.75 10.89
CA LEU A 171 25.44 -12.50 12.15
C LEU A 171 24.53 -12.76 13.36
N ASP A 172 23.27 -12.37 13.28
CA ASP A 172 22.26 -12.64 14.32
C ASP A 172 21.95 -14.14 14.47
N ARG A 173 22.01 -14.89 13.38
CA ARG A 173 21.89 -16.38 13.43
C ARG A 173 23.08 -17.02 14.10
N LEU A 174 24.29 -16.59 13.75
CA LEU A 174 25.53 -17.10 14.33
C LEU A 174 25.63 -16.77 15.82
N SER A 175 25.28 -15.54 16.24
CA SER A 175 25.27 -15.14 17.65
C SER A 175 24.33 -15.98 18.47
N ARG A 176 23.11 -16.25 17.98
CA ARG A 176 22.14 -17.12 18.66
C ARG A 176 22.60 -18.58 18.73
N GLN A 177 23.33 -19.06 17.74
CA GLN A 177 23.87 -20.42 17.74
C GLN A 177 24.98 -20.59 18.78
N ILE A 178 25.83 -19.58 18.96
CA ILE A 178 26.89 -19.57 19.97
C ILE A 178 26.31 -19.49 21.39
N GLU A 179 25.24 -18.72 21.60
CA GLU A 179 24.59 -18.63 22.91
C GLU A 179 23.91 -19.95 23.36
N ILE A 180 23.39 -20.73 22.40
CA ILE A 180 22.77 -22.03 22.67
C ILE A 180 23.82 -23.10 23.01
N GLU A 181 25.04 -23.00 22.46
CA GLU A 181 26.12 -23.97 22.75
C GLU A 181 26.87 -23.70 24.08
N GLN A 182 26.65 -22.53 24.71
CA GLN A 182 27.29 -22.15 25.98
C GLN A 182 26.38 -22.26 27.22
N GLY A 183 25.13 -22.70 27.05
CA GLY A 183 24.15 -22.91 28.15
C GLY A 183 23.79 -24.37 28.30
#